data_2ce1375be421407a906dff89a0e0f557
#
_entry.id   2ce1375be421407a906dff89a0e0f557
#
_cell.length_a   1.000
_cell.length_b   1.000
_cell.length_c   1.000
_cell.angle_alpha   90.00
_cell.angle_beta   90.00
_cell.angle_gamma   90.00
#
_symmetry.space_group_name_H-M   'P 1'
#
loop_
_entity.id
_entity.type
_entity.pdbx_description
1 polymer ?
#
loop_
_entity_poly.entity_id
_entity_poly.type
_entity_poly.pdbx_seq_one_letter_code
_entity_poly.pdbx_strand_id
1 'polypeptide(L)'
;ATETTQIPNIGSPAYMSPEQVREQPIDHHTDIYSLGVVMYQLLTGQRPFEGSNNASLAYQIVHHVPPPPSSLRPEVPPELDAIVCKAMQRDVDQRYATWMEFSHDLAQAYRNRKLAPDRVELPESEKFERLRAFHFFREFSDVEIWEIVRLSEWRSLEVGTVVMKEGEPGNYFCVLVDGRLRVLKQGHLLNTLSPGDCFGEMALFTA
;
A
#
# COMPACT_ATOMS: atom_id res chain seq x y z
N ALA A 1 -2.51 51.27 -2.50
CA ALA A 1 -3.47 50.30 -1.98
C ALA A 1 -3.01 48.94 -2.48
N THR A 2 -2.43 48.14 -1.61
CA THR A 2 -2.05 46.73 -1.87
C THR A 2 -3.31 45.89 -1.73
N GLU A 3 -3.88 45.45 -2.84
CA GLU A 3 -4.91 44.42 -2.83
C GLU A 3 -4.30 43.12 -2.34
N THR A 4 -4.67 42.75 -1.13
CA THR A 4 -4.38 41.42 -0.60
C THR A 4 -5.34 40.47 -1.29
N THR A 5 -4.85 39.73 -2.28
CA THR A 5 -5.61 38.66 -2.95
C THR A 5 -5.99 37.63 -1.87
N GLN A 6 -7.22 37.69 -1.38
CA GLN A 6 -7.78 36.67 -0.51
C GLN A 6 -8.09 35.44 -1.39
N ILE A 7 -7.27 34.41 -1.30
CA ILE A 7 -7.61 33.09 -1.85
C ILE A 7 -8.92 32.67 -1.19
N PRO A 8 -10.00 32.41 -1.94
CA PRO A 8 -11.26 31.94 -1.36
C PRO A 8 -11.01 30.72 -0.50
N ASN A 9 -11.57 30.70 0.69
CA ASN A 9 -11.34 29.68 1.74
C ASN A 9 -12.09 28.39 1.40
N ILE A 10 -11.82 27.80 0.23
CA ILE A 10 -12.41 26.55 -0.25
C ILE A 10 -11.30 25.48 -0.29
N GLY A 11 -11.22 24.67 0.76
CA GLY A 11 -10.26 23.57 0.88
C GLY A 11 -8.95 23.96 1.59
N SER A 12 -8.12 22.95 1.89
CA SER A 12 -6.80 23.17 2.46
C SER A 12 -5.83 23.60 1.34
N PRO A 13 -5.15 24.77 1.43
CA PRO A 13 -4.26 25.27 0.39
C PRO A 13 -3.16 24.30 -0.05
N ALA A 14 -2.79 23.36 0.83
CA ALA A 14 -1.73 22.39 0.57
C ALA A 14 -2.05 21.37 -0.53
N TYR A 15 -3.31 21.24 -0.93
CA TYR A 15 -3.77 20.28 -1.95
C TYR A 15 -4.26 20.97 -3.23
N MET A 16 -4.14 22.28 -3.30
CA MET A 16 -4.55 23.04 -4.48
C MET A 16 -3.65 22.75 -5.67
N SER A 17 -4.25 22.70 -6.85
CA SER A 17 -3.52 22.57 -8.12
C SER A 17 -2.93 23.93 -8.57
N PRO A 18 -1.91 23.92 -9.45
CA PRO A 18 -1.33 25.14 -10.01
C PRO A 18 -2.35 26.05 -10.68
N GLU A 19 -3.35 25.50 -11.38
CA GLU A 19 -4.42 26.25 -12.02
C GLU A 19 -5.38 26.90 -11.01
N GLN A 20 -5.66 26.22 -9.87
CA GLN A 20 -6.43 26.83 -8.78
C GLN A 20 -5.69 28.00 -8.15
N VAL A 21 -4.38 27.83 -7.91
CA VAL A 21 -3.54 28.92 -7.38
C VAL A 21 -3.45 30.11 -8.33
N ARG A 22 -3.49 29.86 -9.65
CA ARG A 22 -3.46 30.90 -10.70
C ARG A 22 -4.85 31.46 -11.08
N GLU A 23 -5.91 31.00 -10.41
CA GLU A 23 -7.30 31.37 -10.73
C GLU A 23 -7.68 31.10 -12.20
N GLN A 24 -7.12 30.04 -12.78
CA GLN A 24 -7.40 29.58 -14.13
C GLN A 24 -8.65 28.68 -14.16
N PRO A 25 -9.26 28.42 -15.32
CA PRO A 25 -10.34 27.44 -15.45
C PRO A 25 -9.94 26.09 -14.89
N ILE A 26 -10.83 25.49 -14.10
CA ILE A 26 -10.64 24.21 -13.44
C ILE A 26 -11.55 23.15 -14.03
N ASP A 27 -11.05 21.93 -14.12
CA ASP A 27 -11.79 20.74 -14.55
C ASP A 27 -11.34 19.53 -13.75
N HIS A 28 -11.62 18.31 -14.23
CA HIS A 28 -11.29 17.05 -13.56
C HIS A 28 -9.77 16.80 -13.38
N HIS A 29 -8.89 17.48 -14.16
CA HIS A 29 -7.43 17.38 -13.97
C HIS A 29 -6.98 17.99 -12.64
N THR A 30 -7.72 18.99 -12.14
CA THR A 30 -7.53 19.58 -10.81
C THR A 30 -7.68 18.52 -9.71
N ASP A 31 -8.73 17.68 -9.79
CA ASP A 31 -8.99 16.64 -8.81
C ASP A 31 -7.95 15.51 -8.91
N ILE A 32 -7.49 15.16 -10.12
CA ILE A 32 -6.39 14.22 -10.34
C ILE A 32 -5.11 14.73 -9.66
N TYR A 33 -4.79 16.02 -9.82
CA TYR A 33 -3.65 16.62 -9.15
C TYR A 33 -3.78 16.56 -7.61
N SER A 34 -4.92 16.97 -7.07
CA SER A 34 -5.18 16.94 -5.63
C SER A 34 -5.07 15.52 -5.05
N LEU A 35 -5.57 14.52 -5.78
CA LEU A 35 -5.40 13.11 -5.39
C LEU A 35 -3.93 12.68 -5.46
N GLY A 36 -3.17 13.15 -6.45
CA GLY A 36 -1.72 12.96 -6.53
C GLY A 36 -1.00 13.49 -5.28
N VAL A 37 -1.37 14.68 -4.80
CA VAL A 37 -0.84 15.27 -3.55
C VAL A 37 -1.18 14.42 -2.34
N VAL A 38 -2.41 13.92 -2.24
CA VAL A 38 -2.84 13.01 -1.17
C VAL A 38 -2.04 11.71 -1.21
N MET A 39 -1.88 11.11 -2.39
CA MET A 39 -1.07 9.89 -2.56
C MET A 39 0.39 10.12 -2.17
N TYR A 40 0.98 11.25 -2.58
CA TYR A 40 2.33 11.62 -2.18
C TYR A 40 2.48 11.62 -0.66
N GLN A 41 1.55 12.29 0.02
CA GLN A 41 1.57 12.37 1.48
C GLN A 41 1.36 11.00 2.16
N LEU A 42 0.48 10.16 1.64
CA LEU A 42 0.27 8.80 2.17
C LEU A 42 1.52 7.92 2.01
N LEU A 43 2.22 8.05 0.88
CA LEU A 43 3.42 7.26 0.59
C LEU A 43 4.63 7.72 1.39
N THR A 44 4.79 9.04 1.60
CA THR A 44 6.01 9.62 2.20
C THR A 44 5.83 10.03 3.67
N GLY A 45 4.58 10.22 4.13
CA GLY A 45 4.28 10.85 5.42
C GLY A 45 4.46 12.37 5.44
N GLN A 46 4.88 12.98 4.31
CA GLN A 46 5.18 14.41 4.19
C GLN A 46 4.40 15.03 3.04
N ARG A 47 4.12 16.33 3.13
CA ARG A 47 3.52 17.07 2.01
C ARG A 47 4.57 17.33 0.92
N PRO A 48 4.17 17.36 -0.37
CA PRO A 48 5.10 17.66 -1.46
C PRO A 48 5.59 19.11 -1.45
N PHE A 49 4.79 20.00 -0.89
CA PHE A 49 5.09 21.43 -0.78
C PHE A 49 4.78 21.94 0.62
N GLU A 50 5.67 22.80 1.13
CA GLU A 50 5.51 23.46 2.41
C GLU A 50 5.89 24.96 2.25
N GLY A 51 5.20 25.81 2.99
CA GLY A 51 5.45 27.24 2.98
C GLY A 51 5.22 27.86 4.35
N SER A 52 6.01 28.88 4.69
CA SER A 52 5.84 29.65 5.93
C SER A 52 4.52 30.44 5.99
N ASN A 53 3.89 30.65 4.83
CA ASN A 53 2.59 31.29 4.65
C ASN A 53 1.96 30.85 3.32
N ASN A 54 0.70 31.25 3.09
CA ASN A 54 -0.03 30.86 1.87
C ASN A 54 0.66 31.34 0.58
N ALA A 55 1.27 32.53 0.57
CA ALA A 55 1.95 33.03 -0.62
C ALA A 55 3.22 32.22 -0.95
N SER A 56 4.00 31.83 0.05
CA SER A 56 5.16 30.95 -0.12
C SER A 56 4.74 29.56 -0.61
N LEU A 57 3.67 28.99 -0.05
CA LEU A 57 3.12 27.71 -0.48
C LEU A 57 2.62 27.77 -1.92
N ALA A 58 1.84 28.80 -2.26
CA ALA A 58 1.35 29.05 -3.62
C ALA A 58 2.50 29.15 -4.63
N TYR A 59 3.56 29.86 -4.28
CA TYR A 59 4.78 29.94 -5.10
C TYR A 59 5.40 28.56 -5.35
N GLN A 60 5.49 27.73 -4.32
CA GLN A 60 6.05 26.38 -4.46
C GLN A 60 5.18 25.51 -5.37
N ILE A 61 3.87 25.48 -5.17
CA ILE A 61 2.93 24.71 -6.01
C ILE A 61 3.08 25.07 -7.50
N VAL A 62 3.28 26.34 -7.80
CA VAL A 62 3.36 26.84 -9.17
C VAL A 62 4.73 26.61 -9.80
N HIS A 63 5.82 26.71 -9.03
CA HIS A 63 7.18 26.83 -9.59
C HIS A 63 8.10 25.64 -9.26
N HIS A 64 7.83 24.86 -8.23
CA HIS A 64 8.68 23.74 -7.83
C HIS A 64 8.13 22.39 -8.28
N VAL A 65 9.05 21.43 -8.46
CA VAL A 65 8.74 20.02 -8.68
C VAL A 65 9.17 19.29 -7.43
N PRO A 66 8.29 18.56 -6.74
CA PRO A 66 8.66 17.80 -5.56
C PRO A 66 9.55 16.63 -5.96
N PRO A 67 10.43 16.15 -5.06
CA PRO A 67 11.18 14.93 -5.30
C PRO A 67 10.23 13.72 -5.40
N PRO A 68 10.58 12.67 -6.14
CA PRO A 68 9.75 11.47 -6.22
C PRO A 68 9.61 10.81 -4.83
N PRO A 69 8.46 10.21 -4.51
CA PRO A 69 8.23 9.56 -3.22
C PRO A 69 9.33 8.57 -2.79
N SER A 70 9.89 7.79 -3.72
CA SER A 70 10.95 6.82 -3.44
C SER A 70 12.26 7.46 -2.97
N SER A 71 12.50 8.73 -3.29
CA SER A 71 13.67 9.45 -2.77
C SER A 71 13.57 9.74 -1.27
N LEU A 72 12.38 9.79 -0.72
CA LEU A 72 12.10 9.96 0.71
C LEU A 72 11.85 8.62 1.41
N ARG A 73 11.27 7.67 0.70
CA ARG A 73 10.98 6.31 1.17
C ARG A 73 11.34 5.28 0.11
N PRO A 74 12.55 4.69 0.19
CA PRO A 74 13.04 3.72 -0.81
C PRO A 74 12.15 2.50 -1.02
N GLU A 75 11.24 2.20 -0.08
CA GLU A 75 10.30 1.09 -0.19
C GLU A 75 9.12 1.38 -1.15
N VAL A 76 8.97 2.63 -1.60
CA VAL A 76 7.94 3.00 -2.57
C VAL A 76 8.30 2.42 -3.94
N PRO A 77 7.42 1.60 -4.54
CA PRO A 77 7.67 1.03 -5.86
C PRO A 77 7.80 2.11 -6.96
N PRO A 78 8.70 1.93 -7.95
CA PRO A 78 8.89 2.89 -9.04
C PRO A 78 7.63 3.19 -9.84
N GLU A 79 6.71 2.23 -9.93
CA GLU A 79 5.43 2.41 -10.62
C GLU A 79 4.55 3.45 -9.89
N LEU A 80 4.56 3.46 -8.55
CA LEU A 80 3.82 4.46 -7.77
C LEU A 80 4.48 5.83 -7.87
N ASP A 81 5.82 5.91 -7.94
CA ASP A 81 6.52 7.16 -8.24
C ASP A 81 6.04 7.76 -9.56
N ALA A 82 6.03 6.95 -10.62
CA ALA A 82 5.61 7.38 -11.95
C ALA A 82 4.16 7.91 -11.95
N ILE A 83 3.25 7.20 -11.26
CA ILE A 83 1.85 7.56 -11.18
C ILE A 83 1.67 8.89 -10.43
N VAL A 84 2.29 9.03 -9.25
CA VAL A 84 2.19 10.25 -8.44
C VAL A 84 2.83 11.43 -9.15
N CYS A 85 4.03 11.26 -9.70
CA CYS A 85 4.71 12.32 -10.44
C CYS A 85 3.92 12.76 -11.68
N LYS A 86 3.26 11.83 -12.41
CA LYS A 86 2.41 12.18 -13.56
C LYS A 86 1.14 12.89 -13.11
N ALA A 87 0.46 12.45 -12.07
CA ALA A 87 -0.72 13.11 -11.54
C ALA A 87 -0.43 14.54 -11.06
N MET A 88 0.77 14.77 -10.51
CA MET A 88 1.21 16.07 -9.98
C MET A 88 1.97 16.93 -10.98
N GLN A 89 1.92 16.64 -12.29
CA GLN A 89 2.50 17.52 -13.29
C GLN A 89 1.86 18.92 -13.23
N ARG A 90 2.69 19.96 -13.37
CA ARG A 90 2.23 21.37 -13.35
C ARG A 90 1.44 21.74 -14.59
N ASP A 91 1.86 21.18 -15.72
CA ASP A 91 1.16 21.31 -16.98
C ASP A 91 0.01 20.29 -17.03
N VAL A 92 -1.20 20.79 -17.26
CA VAL A 92 -2.41 19.98 -17.31
C VAL A 92 -2.32 18.91 -18.40
N ASP A 93 -1.72 19.25 -19.56
CA ASP A 93 -1.59 18.36 -20.71
C ASP A 93 -0.57 17.21 -20.46
N GLN A 94 0.26 17.34 -19.44
CA GLN A 94 1.21 16.29 -19.03
C GLN A 94 0.67 15.37 -17.95
N ARG A 95 -0.53 15.65 -17.43
CA ARG A 95 -1.22 14.80 -16.45
C ARG A 95 -1.95 13.64 -17.13
N TYR A 96 -2.69 12.89 -16.35
CA TYR A 96 -3.65 11.94 -16.89
C TYR A 96 -4.80 12.66 -17.57
N ALA A 97 -5.07 12.34 -18.81
CA ALA A 97 -6.16 12.93 -19.57
C ALA A 97 -7.55 12.51 -19.03
N THR A 98 -7.64 11.37 -18.37
CA THR A 98 -8.90 10.86 -17.82
C THR A 98 -8.69 10.10 -16.52
N TRP A 99 -9.75 10.02 -15.70
CA TRP A 99 -9.80 9.14 -14.55
C TRP A 99 -9.58 7.67 -14.88
N MET A 100 -9.97 7.25 -16.08
CA MET A 100 -9.81 5.88 -16.54
C MET A 100 -8.33 5.52 -16.71
N GLU A 101 -7.54 6.40 -17.32
CA GLU A 101 -6.07 6.21 -17.45
C GLU A 101 -5.41 6.13 -16.09
N PHE A 102 -5.74 7.07 -15.19
CA PHE A 102 -5.22 7.09 -13.82
C PHE A 102 -5.55 5.80 -13.06
N SER A 103 -6.82 5.38 -13.11
CA SER A 103 -7.29 4.14 -12.48
C SER A 103 -6.64 2.89 -13.08
N HIS A 104 -6.42 2.89 -14.42
CA HIS A 104 -5.74 1.79 -15.12
C HIS A 104 -4.31 1.61 -14.61
N ASP A 105 -3.53 2.69 -14.54
CA ASP A 105 -2.14 2.64 -14.10
C ASP A 105 -2.03 2.22 -12.63
N LEU A 106 -2.94 2.71 -11.75
CA LEU A 106 -3.03 2.25 -10.37
C LEU A 106 -3.34 0.75 -10.27
N ALA A 107 -4.32 0.28 -11.05
CA ALA A 107 -4.66 -1.14 -11.07
C ALA A 107 -3.51 -1.99 -11.61
N GLN A 108 -2.73 -1.47 -12.57
CA GLN A 108 -1.54 -2.11 -13.11
C GLN A 108 -0.44 -2.21 -12.05
N ALA A 109 -0.13 -1.11 -11.36
CA ALA A 109 0.86 -1.07 -10.27
C ALA A 109 0.47 -2.04 -9.13
N TYR A 110 -0.82 -2.12 -8.79
CA TYR A 110 -1.32 -3.08 -7.82
C TYR A 110 -1.17 -4.53 -8.27
N ARG A 111 -1.45 -4.84 -9.55
CA ARG A 111 -1.25 -6.18 -10.14
C ARG A 111 0.23 -6.56 -10.16
N ASN A 112 1.10 -5.65 -10.57
CA ASN A 112 2.55 -5.90 -10.61
C ASN A 112 3.12 -6.17 -9.22
N ARG A 113 2.63 -5.48 -8.19
CA ARG A 113 2.99 -5.74 -6.79
C ARG A 113 2.52 -7.13 -6.32
N LYS A 114 1.34 -7.58 -6.77
CA LYS A 114 0.85 -8.94 -6.50
C LYS A 114 1.65 -10.03 -7.21
N LEU A 115 2.27 -9.69 -8.34
CA LEU A 115 3.15 -10.61 -9.10
C LEU A 115 4.61 -10.61 -8.58
N ALA A 116 4.93 -9.84 -7.51
CA ALA A 116 6.19 -10.02 -6.79
C ALA A 116 6.30 -11.48 -6.32
N PRO A 117 7.47 -12.15 -6.48
CA PRO A 117 7.58 -13.61 -6.42
C PRO A 117 7.21 -14.28 -5.10
N ASP A 118 6.85 -13.52 -4.08
CA ASP A 118 6.52 -14.03 -2.74
C ASP A 118 5.02 -14.29 -2.49
N ARG A 119 4.13 -13.98 -3.45
CA ARG A 119 2.69 -14.25 -3.30
C ARG A 119 2.23 -15.34 -4.26
N VAL A 120 1.88 -16.49 -3.73
CA VAL A 120 1.17 -17.53 -4.48
C VAL A 120 -0.27 -17.05 -4.70
N GLU A 121 -0.60 -16.60 -5.91
CA GLU A 121 -1.99 -16.31 -6.30
C GLU A 121 -2.73 -17.63 -6.61
N LEU A 122 -3.08 -18.34 -5.55
CA LEU A 122 -4.06 -19.41 -5.68
C LEU A 122 -5.46 -18.78 -5.82
N PRO A 123 -6.32 -19.31 -6.71
CA PRO A 123 -7.72 -18.92 -6.75
C PRO A 123 -8.36 -19.04 -5.35
N GLU A 124 -9.27 -18.15 -5.00
CA GLU A 124 -9.93 -18.20 -3.68
C GLU A 124 -10.65 -19.53 -3.43
N SER A 125 -11.23 -20.11 -4.46
CA SER A 125 -11.82 -21.45 -4.38
C SER A 125 -10.80 -22.54 -4.02
N GLU A 126 -9.59 -22.49 -4.56
CA GLU A 126 -8.53 -23.42 -4.22
C GLU A 126 -8.02 -23.21 -2.79
N LYS A 127 -7.91 -21.94 -2.36
CA LYS A 127 -7.60 -21.59 -0.97
C LYS A 127 -8.62 -22.17 0.00
N PHE A 128 -9.91 -22.01 -0.33
CA PHE A 128 -11.02 -22.55 0.45
C PHE A 128 -10.92 -24.08 0.57
N GLU A 129 -10.78 -24.79 -0.55
CA GLU A 129 -10.69 -26.27 -0.54
C GLU A 129 -9.49 -26.76 0.27
N ARG A 130 -8.34 -26.09 0.17
CA ARG A 130 -7.14 -26.46 0.96
C ARG A 130 -7.37 -26.29 2.46
N LEU A 131 -7.96 -25.15 2.89
CA LEU A 131 -8.27 -24.95 4.31
C LEU A 131 -9.32 -25.93 4.80
N ARG A 132 -10.39 -26.15 4.02
CA ARG A 132 -11.47 -27.08 4.37
C ARG A 132 -10.99 -28.52 4.59
N ALA A 133 -9.94 -28.94 3.89
CA ALA A 133 -9.35 -30.28 4.04
C ALA A 133 -8.61 -30.49 5.36
N PHE A 134 -8.17 -29.42 6.05
CA PHE A 134 -7.40 -29.56 7.27
C PHE A 134 -8.27 -29.83 8.49
N HIS A 135 -7.76 -30.65 9.39
CA HIS A 135 -8.47 -31.05 10.61
C HIS A 135 -8.86 -29.85 11.48
N PHE A 136 -8.00 -28.85 11.55
CA PHE A 136 -8.22 -27.63 12.33
C PHE A 136 -9.51 -26.91 11.94
N PHE A 137 -9.88 -26.93 10.64
CA PHE A 137 -11.05 -26.20 10.11
C PHE A 137 -12.34 -27.04 10.03
N ARG A 138 -12.37 -28.27 10.56
CA ARG A 138 -13.54 -29.16 10.45
C ARG A 138 -14.80 -28.63 11.11
N GLU A 139 -14.62 -27.93 12.24
CA GLU A 139 -15.72 -27.34 13.01
C GLU A 139 -16.22 -26.00 12.45
N PHE A 140 -15.49 -25.41 11.48
CA PHE A 140 -15.82 -24.13 10.88
C PHE A 140 -16.89 -24.31 9.81
N SER A 141 -17.86 -23.38 9.74
CA SER A 141 -18.78 -23.26 8.63
C SER A 141 -18.09 -22.76 7.36
N ASP A 142 -18.71 -23.03 6.20
CA ASP A 142 -18.17 -22.55 4.93
C ASP A 142 -18.05 -21.02 4.87
N VAL A 143 -18.98 -20.29 5.52
CA VAL A 143 -18.93 -18.83 5.62
C VAL A 143 -17.69 -18.36 6.38
N GLU A 144 -17.38 -18.99 7.52
CA GLU A 144 -16.19 -18.64 8.32
C GLU A 144 -14.90 -18.96 7.56
N ILE A 145 -14.85 -20.07 6.82
CA ILE A 145 -13.68 -20.39 5.99
C ILE A 145 -13.51 -19.38 4.87
N TRP A 146 -14.60 -18.95 4.23
CA TRP A 146 -14.54 -17.89 3.22
C TRP A 146 -14.06 -16.55 3.79
N GLU A 147 -14.45 -16.20 5.03
CA GLU A 147 -13.93 -15.02 5.70
C GLU A 147 -12.43 -15.13 5.98
N ILE A 148 -11.98 -16.31 6.45
CA ILE A 148 -10.55 -16.58 6.66
C ILE A 148 -9.77 -16.45 5.35
N VAL A 149 -10.27 -17.00 4.24
CA VAL A 149 -9.64 -16.87 2.92
C VAL A 149 -9.47 -15.40 2.52
N ARG A 150 -10.49 -14.56 2.74
CA ARG A 150 -10.45 -13.13 2.40
C ARG A 150 -9.51 -12.32 3.29
N LEU A 151 -9.41 -12.68 4.58
CA LEU A 151 -8.58 -11.96 5.55
C LEU A 151 -7.14 -12.47 5.58
N SER A 152 -6.89 -13.67 5.06
CA SER A 152 -5.56 -14.30 5.11
C SER A 152 -4.62 -13.80 4.02
N GLU A 153 -3.36 -13.69 4.36
CA GLU A 153 -2.28 -13.45 3.42
C GLU A 153 -1.56 -14.77 3.09
N TRP A 154 -1.49 -15.11 1.80
CA TRP A 154 -0.84 -16.34 1.33
C TRP A 154 0.53 -16.02 0.79
N ARG A 155 1.54 -16.78 1.26
CA ARG A 155 2.94 -16.58 0.88
C ARG A 155 3.59 -17.91 0.52
N SER A 156 4.41 -17.92 -0.52
CA SER A 156 5.39 -18.98 -0.80
C SER A 156 6.76 -18.50 -0.34
N LEU A 157 7.46 -19.34 0.39
CA LEU A 157 8.77 -18.99 0.95
C LEU A 157 9.84 -19.94 0.40
N GLU A 158 11.02 -19.39 0.16
CA GLU A 158 12.16 -20.20 -0.26
C GLU A 158 12.68 -21.11 0.87
N VAL A 159 13.30 -22.21 0.47
CA VAL A 159 13.91 -23.14 1.42
C VAL A 159 14.99 -22.44 2.25
N GLY A 160 14.89 -22.55 3.55
CA GLY A 160 15.81 -21.91 4.50
C GLY A 160 15.36 -20.55 5.02
N THR A 161 14.22 -20.03 4.53
CA THR A 161 13.64 -18.79 5.08
C THR A 161 13.22 -18.98 6.54
N VAL A 162 13.58 -18.02 7.39
CA VAL A 162 13.13 -17.95 8.78
C VAL A 162 11.79 -17.21 8.82
N VAL A 163 10.72 -17.93 9.23
CA VAL A 163 9.35 -17.39 9.24
C VAL A 163 9.07 -16.58 10.51
N MET A 164 9.51 -17.08 11.66
CA MET A 164 9.35 -16.44 12.97
C MET A 164 10.59 -16.68 13.81
N LYS A 165 10.95 -15.72 14.67
CA LYS A 165 12.05 -15.84 15.63
C LYS A 165 11.53 -15.78 17.05
N GLU A 166 12.19 -16.55 17.95
CA GLU A 166 11.89 -16.52 19.38
C GLU A 166 12.09 -15.11 19.94
N GLY A 167 11.10 -14.59 20.66
CA GLY A 167 11.14 -13.27 21.29
C GLY A 167 10.73 -12.10 20.39
N GLU A 168 10.46 -12.30 19.11
CA GLU A 168 9.86 -11.27 18.27
C GLU A 168 8.35 -11.16 18.56
N PRO A 169 7.82 -9.93 18.74
CA PRO A 169 6.37 -9.74 18.94
C PRO A 169 5.62 -10.16 17.66
N GLY A 170 4.58 -10.98 17.82
CA GLY A 170 3.72 -11.41 16.74
C GLY A 170 2.26 -11.04 17.01
N ASN A 171 1.55 -10.60 15.98
CA ASN A 171 0.13 -10.29 16.02
C ASN A 171 -0.70 -11.13 15.04
N TYR A 172 -0.12 -12.22 14.55
CA TYR A 172 -0.75 -13.13 13.61
C TYR A 172 -0.35 -14.57 13.91
N PHE A 173 -1.18 -15.52 13.53
CA PHE A 173 -0.84 -16.92 13.48
C PHE A 173 -0.82 -17.42 12.04
N CYS A 174 -0.14 -18.52 11.81
CA CYS A 174 0.02 -19.12 10.50
C CYS A 174 -0.54 -20.53 10.44
N VAL A 175 -0.99 -20.92 9.26
CA VAL A 175 -1.30 -22.29 8.90
C VAL A 175 -0.34 -22.73 7.80
N LEU A 176 0.36 -23.83 7.99
CA LEU A 176 1.20 -24.42 6.95
C LEU A 176 0.32 -25.14 5.94
N VAL A 177 0.28 -24.65 4.72
CA VAL A 177 -0.56 -25.22 3.65
C VAL A 177 0.18 -26.28 2.86
N ASP A 178 1.47 -26.07 2.62
CA ASP A 178 2.33 -26.99 1.86
C ASP A 178 3.78 -26.92 2.37
N GLY A 179 4.55 -27.96 2.13
CA GLY A 179 5.95 -28.04 2.56
C GLY A 179 6.15 -28.52 3.99
N ARG A 180 7.28 -28.13 4.58
CA ARG A 180 7.66 -28.47 5.97
C ARG A 180 8.39 -27.34 6.63
N LEU A 181 8.10 -27.08 7.91
CA LEU A 181 8.81 -26.11 8.74
C LEU A 181 9.48 -26.81 9.92
N ARG A 182 10.72 -26.42 10.22
CA ARG A 182 11.44 -26.91 11.40
C ARG A 182 11.34 -25.88 12.52
N VAL A 183 10.90 -26.31 13.68
CA VAL A 183 10.90 -25.52 14.91
C VAL A 183 12.22 -25.75 15.63
N LEU A 184 13.03 -24.71 15.74
CA LEU A 184 14.36 -24.78 16.38
C LEU A 184 14.37 -23.91 17.64
N LYS A 185 15.04 -24.39 18.69
CA LYS A 185 15.37 -23.59 19.89
C LYS A 185 16.86 -23.73 20.17
N GLN A 186 17.56 -22.61 20.20
CA GLN A 186 19.03 -22.58 20.39
C GLN A 186 19.77 -23.52 19.42
N GLY A 187 19.28 -23.65 18.18
CA GLY A 187 19.86 -24.53 17.15
C GLY A 187 19.42 -26.01 17.22
N HIS A 188 18.72 -26.41 18.26
CA HIS A 188 18.21 -27.79 18.41
C HIS A 188 16.81 -27.93 17.81
N LEU A 189 16.59 -28.99 17.03
CA LEU A 189 15.30 -29.31 16.45
C LEU A 189 14.33 -29.76 17.55
N LEU A 190 13.25 -29.02 17.76
CA LEU A 190 12.18 -29.37 18.68
C LEU A 190 11.05 -30.11 17.99
N ASN A 191 10.64 -29.67 16.82
CA ASN A 191 9.53 -30.23 16.07
C ASN A 191 9.67 -29.95 14.56
N THR A 192 8.91 -30.69 13.76
CA THR A 192 8.73 -30.45 12.33
C THR A 192 7.24 -30.35 12.05
N LEU A 193 6.82 -29.20 11.52
CA LEU A 193 5.44 -28.93 11.14
C LEU A 193 5.19 -29.42 9.72
N SER A 194 3.98 -29.94 9.50
CA SER A 194 3.47 -30.49 8.26
C SER A 194 2.21 -29.72 7.80
N PRO A 195 1.75 -29.90 6.56
CA PRO A 195 0.53 -29.24 6.07
C PRO A 195 -0.67 -29.50 7.00
N GLY A 196 -1.37 -28.42 7.36
CA GLY A 196 -2.47 -28.40 8.32
C GLY A 196 -2.07 -28.02 9.74
N ASP A 197 -0.77 -27.98 10.05
CA ASP A 197 -0.32 -27.51 11.36
C ASP A 197 -0.39 -25.97 11.45
N CYS A 198 -0.82 -25.50 12.63
CA CYS A 198 -0.88 -24.08 12.97
C CYS A 198 0.31 -23.71 13.86
N PHE A 199 0.78 -22.45 13.74
CA PHE A 199 1.88 -21.95 14.55
C PHE A 199 1.81 -20.42 14.69
N GLY A 200 2.49 -19.88 15.71
CA GLY A 200 2.51 -18.43 15.99
C GLY A 200 1.39 -17.97 16.93
N GLU A 201 0.47 -18.85 17.33
CA GLU A 201 -0.64 -18.55 18.25
C GLU A 201 -0.15 -18.08 19.64
N MET A 202 1.00 -18.59 20.09
CA MET A 202 1.56 -18.23 21.40
C MET A 202 1.87 -16.74 21.52
N ALA A 203 2.23 -16.07 20.43
CA ALA A 203 2.50 -14.65 20.43
C ALA A 203 1.25 -13.81 20.71
N LEU A 204 0.05 -14.32 20.42
CA LEU A 204 -1.22 -13.65 20.66
C LEU A 204 -1.65 -13.70 22.15
N PHE A 205 -1.13 -14.67 22.90
CA PHE A 205 -1.49 -14.89 24.31
C PHE A 205 -0.45 -14.34 25.30
N THR A 206 0.72 -13.90 24.81
CA THR A 206 1.82 -13.39 25.63
C THR A 206 2.06 -11.88 25.49
N ALA A 207 1.17 -11.17 24.80
CA ALA A 207 1.24 -9.72 24.60
C ALA A 207 0.55 -8.93 25.73
#